data_18db3da11a1c22d360847f115b2daa97
#
_entry.id   18db3da11a1c22d360847f115b2daa97
#
_cell.length_a   1.000
_cell.length_b   1.000
_cell.length_c   1.000
_cell.angle_alpha   90.00
_cell.angle_beta   90.00
_cell.angle_gamma   90.00
#
_symmetry.space_group_name_H-M   'P 1'
#
loop_
_entity.id
_entity.type
_entity.pdbx_description
1 polymer ?
#
loop_
_entity_poly.entity_id
_entity_poly.type
_entity_poly.pdbx_seq_one_letter_code
_entity_poly.pdbx_strand_id
1 'polypeptide(L)'
;KKLIDFIKRKKDLIFYLILAFIIFIGTYIRTLNISKLKDITTGTWTLGPDLDPFLFLRWAEYIVKNGSLMAHDAMRNVPLGFDTAGEMKLLSYMIAWFHNILSTLSLSDSVTYSAILFPVAMFAFTALAFFLFAKKVFYKENKLIRNSIALIATLLFVLVPSLLPRTIAGIPEKESVAFFFMFMAFYFFLEAFTSEKFKFSLIYGVLAGIMTGLMALVWGGMIFVFFTISSAVLISFILEKIKV
;
A
#
# COMPACT_ATOMS: atom_id res chain seq x y z
N LYS A 1 -7.36 42.11 -1.67
CA LYS A 1 -7.23 41.12 -0.55
C LYS A 1 -8.05 39.86 -0.84
N LYS A 2 -9.40 39.93 -1.08
CA LYS A 2 -10.26 38.78 -1.34
C LYS A 2 -9.80 37.91 -2.54
N LEU A 3 -9.31 38.52 -3.62
CA LEU A 3 -8.80 37.81 -4.81
C LEU A 3 -7.48 37.08 -4.50
N ILE A 4 -6.59 37.69 -3.73
CA ILE A 4 -5.31 37.09 -3.32
C ILE A 4 -5.56 35.90 -2.36
N ASP A 5 -6.51 36.04 -1.44
CA ASP A 5 -6.89 34.96 -0.53
C ASP A 5 -7.61 33.82 -1.26
N PHE A 6 -8.41 34.11 -2.27
CA PHE A 6 -9.02 33.14 -3.17
C PHE A 6 -7.98 32.40 -4.02
N ILE A 7 -6.99 33.10 -4.57
CA ILE A 7 -5.88 32.49 -5.34
C ILE A 7 -4.98 31.66 -4.41
N LYS A 8 -4.73 32.09 -3.17
CA LYS A 8 -3.99 31.30 -2.18
C LYS A 8 -4.72 30.01 -1.78
N ARG A 9 -6.05 30.05 -1.55
CA ARG A 9 -6.88 28.86 -1.33
C ARG A 9 -6.90 27.93 -2.54
N LYS A 10 -6.96 28.47 -3.77
CA LYS A 10 -6.90 27.67 -4.99
C LYS A 10 -5.54 27.02 -5.23
N LYS A 11 -4.43 27.62 -4.78
CA LYS A 11 -3.10 26.98 -4.90
C LYS A 11 -3.05 25.63 -4.17
N ASP A 12 -3.63 25.53 -2.98
CA ASP A 12 -3.67 24.26 -2.25
C ASP A 12 -4.52 23.21 -2.99
N LEU A 13 -5.65 23.61 -3.54
CA LEU A 13 -6.51 22.74 -4.36
C LEU A 13 -5.77 22.23 -5.60
N ILE A 14 -4.99 23.09 -6.27
CA ILE A 14 -4.21 22.71 -7.46
C ILE A 14 -3.22 21.60 -7.12
N PHE A 15 -2.51 21.66 -5.99
CA PHE A 15 -1.60 20.58 -5.58
C PHE A 15 -2.32 19.24 -5.41
N TYR A 16 -3.50 19.23 -4.80
CA TYR A 16 -4.27 17.99 -4.64
C TYR A 16 -4.87 17.49 -5.95
N LEU A 17 -5.27 18.38 -6.87
CA LEU A 17 -5.72 17.99 -8.21
C LEU A 17 -4.57 17.36 -9.02
N ILE A 18 -3.36 17.94 -8.94
CA ILE A 18 -2.17 17.36 -9.59
C ILE A 18 -1.85 16.00 -8.97
N LEU A 19 -1.91 15.85 -7.64
CA LEU A 19 -1.73 14.56 -6.98
C LEU A 19 -2.76 13.53 -7.44
N ALA A 20 -4.03 13.90 -7.47
CA ALA A 20 -5.10 13.03 -7.96
C ALA A 20 -4.86 12.58 -9.42
N PHE A 21 -4.39 13.50 -10.27
CA PHE A 21 -4.03 13.20 -11.65
C PHE A 21 -2.83 12.26 -11.76
N ILE A 22 -1.78 12.45 -10.93
CA ILE A 22 -0.62 11.56 -10.87
C ILE A 22 -1.06 10.14 -10.46
N ILE A 23 -1.89 10.02 -9.41
CA ILE A 23 -2.43 8.74 -8.95
C ILE A 23 -3.29 8.11 -10.04
N PHE A 24 -4.15 8.89 -10.70
CA PHE A 24 -4.98 8.40 -11.81
C PHE A 24 -4.14 7.85 -12.95
N ILE A 25 -3.09 8.54 -13.42
CA ILE A 25 -2.18 8.03 -14.45
C ILE A 25 -1.54 6.72 -13.99
N GLY A 26 -1.04 6.67 -12.75
CA GLY A 26 -0.39 5.48 -12.21
C GLY A 26 -1.30 4.26 -12.13
N THR A 27 -2.55 4.46 -11.68
CA THR A 27 -3.57 3.41 -11.65
C THR A 27 -4.02 3.02 -13.05
N TYR A 28 -4.23 3.98 -13.94
CA TYR A 28 -4.61 3.72 -15.34
C TYR A 28 -3.58 2.84 -16.05
N ILE A 29 -2.29 3.17 -15.95
CA ILE A 29 -1.21 2.34 -16.55
C ILE A 29 -1.29 0.89 -16.05
N ARG A 30 -1.63 0.68 -14.77
CA ARG A 30 -1.73 -0.63 -14.13
C ARG A 30 -3.00 -1.41 -14.49
N THR A 31 -3.96 -0.78 -15.15
CA THR A 31 -5.18 -1.44 -15.64
C THR A 31 -5.13 -1.82 -17.12
N LEU A 32 -4.12 -1.38 -17.88
CA LEU A 32 -4.04 -1.57 -19.34
C LEU A 32 -3.99 -3.04 -19.78
N ASN A 33 -3.60 -3.95 -18.88
CA ASN A 33 -3.54 -5.38 -19.15
C ASN A 33 -4.83 -6.14 -18.83
N ILE A 34 -5.83 -5.52 -18.20
CA ILE A 34 -7.04 -6.22 -17.71
C ILE A 34 -7.75 -6.97 -18.84
N SER A 35 -7.86 -6.38 -20.03
CA SER A 35 -8.53 -7.03 -21.18
C SER A 35 -7.88 -8.36 -21.59
N LYS A 36 -6.60 -8.57 -21.23
CA LYS A 36 -5.83 -9.80 -21.51
C LYS A 36 -5.92 -10.85 -20.39
N LEU A 37 -6.56 -10.52 -19.27
CA LEU A 37 -6.69 -11.41 -18.11
C LEU A 37 -7.98 -12.23 -18.20
N LYS A 38 -8.20 -12.86 -19.35
CA LYS A 38 -9.27 -13.81 -19.56
C LYS A 38 -8.68 -15.13 -20.08
N ASP A 39 -9.14 -16.23 -19.49
CA ASP A 39 -8.84 -17.56 -20.00
C ASP A 39 -9.42 -17.71 -21.41
N ILE A 40 -8.61 -18.11 -22.37
CA ILE A 40 -8.99 -18.18 -23.78
C ILE A 40 -10.03 -19.29 -24.01
N THR A 41 -9.99 -20.36 -23.18
CA THR A 41 -10.86 -21.53 -23.32
C THR A 41 -12.22 -21.30 -22.69
N THR A 42 -12.27 -20.72 -21.48
CA THR A 42 -13.48 -20.58 -20.69
C THR A 42 -14.09 -19.18 -20.78
N GLY A 43 -13.33 -18.18 -21.20
CA GLY A 43 -13.74 -16.76 -21.18
C GLY A 43 -13.83 -16.15 -19.78
N THR A 44 -13.51 -16.92 -18.75
CA THR A 44 -13.54 -16.45 -17.35
C THR A 44 -12.33 -15.62 -16.99
N TRP A 45 -12.42 -14.83 -15.91
CA TRP A 45 -11.29 -14.07 -15.42
C TRP A 45 -10.19 -14.97 -14.87
N THR A 46 -8.92 -14.62 -15.14
CA THR A 46 -7.73 -15.28 -14.59
C THR A 46 -6.71 -14.26 -14.14
N LEU A 47 -5.79 -14.66 -13.25
CA LEU A 47 -4.69 -13.81 -12.81
C LEU A 47 -3.59 -13.72 -13.88
N GLY A 48 -2.63 -12.81 -13.68
CA GLY A 48 -1.43 -12.69 -14.48
C GLY A 48 -0.45 -13.87 -14.32
N PRO A 49 0.63 -13.91 -15.11
CA PRO A 49 1.53 -15.06 -15.20
C PRO A 49 2.54 -15.12 -14.06
N ASP A 50 2.07 -15.06 -12.81
CA ASP A 50 2.87 -15.26 -11.59
C ASP A 50 2.19 -16.33 -10.73
N LEU A 51 2.96 -17.14 -9.99
CA LEU A 51 2.44 -18.31 -9.29
C LEU A 51 1.85 -17.97 -7.91
N ASP A 52 2.52 -17.12 -7.15
CA ASP A 52 2.11 -16.75 -5.78
C ASP A 52 0.70 -16.11 -5.71
N PRO A 53 0.30 -15.23 -6.64
CA PRO A 53 -1.04 -14.69 -6.73
C PRO A 53 -2.16 -15.70 -6.71
N PHE A 54 -1.98 -16.88 -7.35
CA PHE A 54 -2.99 -17.94 -7.35
C PHE A 54 -3.20 -18.58 -5.99
N LEU A 55 -2.14 -18.68 -5.17
CA LEU A 55 -2.27 -19.11 -3.77
C LEU A 55 -3.12 -18.11 -2.98
N PHE A 56 -2.83 -16.80 -3.10
CA PHE A 56 -3.56 -15.77 -2.37
C PHE A 56 -5.01 -15.66 -2.82
N LEU A 57 -5.28 -15.82 -4.12
CA LEU A 57 -6.64 -15.90 -4.67
C LEU A 57 -7.41 -17.10 -4.08
N ARG A 58 -6.85 -18.29 -4.14
CA ARG A 58 -7.50 -19.51 -3.63
C ARG A 58 -7.81 -19.40 -2.13
N TRP A 59 -6.92 -18.83 -1.36
CA TRP A 59 -7.16 -18.55 0.06
C TRP A 59 -8.24 -17.49 0.26
N ALA A 60 -8.27 -16.44 -0.56
CA ALA A 60 -9.32 -15.42 -0.50
C ALA A 60 -10.69 -16.01 -0.86
N GLU A 61 -10.80 -16.85 -1.89
CA GLU A 61 -12.02 -17.56 -2.26
C GLU A 61 -12.53 -18.44 -1.11
N TYR A 62 -11.61 -19.16 -0.45
CA TYR A 62 -11.96 -19.96 0.71
C TYR A 62 -12.48 -19.10 1.87
N ILE A 63 -11.83 -17.96 2.14
CA ILE A 63 -12.25 -17.02 3.20
C ILE A 63 -13.61 -16.42 2.88
N VAL A 64 -13.87 -16.02 1.63
CA VAL A 64 -15.19 -15.50 1.21
C VAL A 64 -16.29 -16.53 1.44
N LYS A 65 -16.01 -17.80 1.14
CA LYS A 65 -16.99 -18.89 1.28
C LYS A 65 -17.22 -19.33 2.72
N ASN A 66 -16.18 -19.37 3.55
CA ASN A 66 -16.19 -20.00 4.88
C ASN A 66 -16.02 -19.02 6.05
N GLY A 67 -15.75 -17.73 5.77
CA GLY A 67 -15.52 -16.69 6.79
C GLY A 67 -14.09 -16.65 7.36
N SER A 68 -13.34 -17.75 7.28
CA SER A 68 -11.97 -17.83 7.77
C SER A 68 -11.12 -18.76 6.91
N LEU A 69 -9.78 -18.58 6.96
CA LEU A 69 -8.86 -19.48 6.26
C LEU A 69 -8.82 -20.86 6.91
N MET A 70 -8.70 -21.93 6.10
CA MET A 70 -8.49 -23.28 6.56
C MET A 70 -7.25 -23.39 7.46
N ALA A 71 -7.29 -24.20 8.50
CA ALA A 71 -6.14 -24.47 9.36
C ALA A 71 -5.07 -25.32 8.64
N HIS A 72 -5.52 -26.25 7.80
CA HIS A 72 -4.67 -27.16 7.03
C HIS A 72 -5.03 -27.08 5.55
N ASP A 73 -4.05 -26.72 4.72
CA ASP A 73 -4.18 -26.62 3.26
C ASP A 73 -3.66 -27.90 2.60
N ALA A 74 -4.56 -28.80 2.26
CA ALA A 74 -4.24 -30.09 1.64
C ALA A 74 -3.74 -29.98 0.20
N MET A 75 -3.90 -28.83 -0.45
CA MET A 75 -3.44 -28.59 -1.84
C MET A 75 -2.04 -28.01 -1.91
N ARG A 76 -1.43 -27.68 -0.78
CA ARG A 76 -0.05 -27.18 -0.68
C ARG A 76 0.83 -28.27 -0.07
N ASN A 77 2.01 -28.49 -0.61
CA ASN A 77 2.96 -29.54 -0.18
C ASN A 77 2.35 -30.97 -0.22
N VAL A 78 1.65 -31.29 -1.31
CA VAL A 78 1.02 -32.61 -1.52
C VAL A 78 2.08 -33.72 -1.46
N PRO A 79 1.84 -34.87 -0.78
CA PRO A 79 0.58 -35.28 -0.13
C PRO A 79 0.40 -34.84 1.34
N LEU A 80 1.44 -34.23 1.96
CA LEU A 80 1.44 -33.93 3.40
C LEU A 80 0.48 -32.80 3.80
N GLY A 81 0.17 -31.89 2.87
CA GLY A 81 -0.54 -30.66 3.17
C GLY A 81 0.35 -29.62 3.89
N PHE A 82 -0.25 -28.53 4.31
CA PHE A 82 0.45 -27.40 4.90
C PHE A 82 -0.39 -26.75 6.03
N ASP A 83 0.20 -26.56 7.20
CA ASP A 83 -0.41 -25.83 8.30
C ASP A 83 -0.29 -24.32 8.05
N THR A 84 -1.43 -23.63 7.99
CA THR A 84 -1.50 -22.21 7.70
C THR A 84 -1.29 -21.33 8.94
N ALA A 85 -1.18 -21.88 10.15
CA ALA A 85 -1.10 -21.09 11.39
C ALA A 85 0.05 -20.09 11.40
N GLY A 86 1.24 -20.49 10.93
CA GLY A 86 2.46 -19.67 10.88
C GLY A 86 2.58 -18.75 9.65
N GLU A 87 1.61 -18.74 8.73
CA GLU A 87 1.72 -18.00 7.47
C GLU A 87 1.26 -16.56 7.56
N MET A 88 1.84 -15.73 6.66
CA MET A 88 1.44 -14.35 6.45
C MET A 88 0.18 -14.29 5.60
N LYS A 89 -0.99 -14.34 6.20
CA LYS A 89 -2.29 -14.52 5.54
C LYS A 89 -3.10 -13.23 5.37
N LEU A 90 -2.62 -12.09 5.89
CA LEU A 90 -3.38 -10.84 5.85
C LEU A 90 -3.72 -10.40 4.42
N LEU A 91 -2.83 -10.63 3.44
CA LEU A 91 -3.09 -10.32 2.03
C LEU A 91 -4.38 -10.99 1.53
N SER A 92 -4.54 -12.30 1.76
CA SER A 92 -5.73 -13.05 1.32
C SER A 92 -7.01 -12.58 2.02
N TYR A 93 -6.93 -12.22 3.30
CA TYR A 93 -8.05 -11.60 4.01
C TYR A 93 -8.39 -10.22 3.43
N MET A 94 -7.40 -9.40 3.09
CA MET A 94 -7.64 -8.09 2.48
C MET A 94 -8.29 -8.20 1.11
N ILE A 95 -7.90 -9.19 0.29
CA ILE A 95 -8.56 -9.49 -0.99
C ILE A 95 -10.02 -9.90 -0.76
N ALA A 96 -10.28 -10.78 0.21
CA ALA A 96 -11.64 -11.21 0.56
C ALA A 96 -12.49 -10.03 1.05
N TRP A 97 -11.98 -9.18 1.92
CA TRP A 97 -12.70 -7.98 2.38
C TRP A 97 -12.95 -6.99 1.24
N PHE A 98 -11.99 -6.79 0.36
CA PHE A 98 -12.14 -5.94 -0.82
C PHE A 98 -13.23 -6.49 -1.75
N HIS A 99 -13.25 -7.82 -1.97
CA HIS A 99 -14.35 -8.47 -2.72
C HIS A 99 -15.71 -8.23 -2.08
N ASN A 100 -15.83 -8.41 -0.77
CA ASN A 100 -17.09 -8.19 -0.06
C ASN A 100 -17.58 -6.73 -0.21
N ILE A 101 -16.67 -5.76 -0.19
CA ILE A 101 -17.01 -4.35 -0.47
C ILE A 101 -17.52 -4.18 -1.90
N LEU A 102 -16.79 -4.71 -2.90
CA LEU A 102 -17.20 -4.60 -4.31
C LEU A 102 -18.53 -5.31 -4.59
N SER A 103 -18.75 -6.48 -4.01
CA SER A 103 -20.00 -7.24 -4.14
C SER A 103 -21.18 -6.48 -3.50
N THR A 104 -21.00 -5.93 -2.30
CA THR A 104 -22.03 -5.11 -1.64
C THR A 104 -22.40 -3.88 -2.47
N LEU A 105 -21.43 -3.29 -3.18
CA LEU A 105 -21.65 -2.16 -4.09
C LEU A 105 -22.14 -2.59 -5.49
N SER A 106 -22.37 -3.87 -5.72
CA SER A 106 -22.76 -4.48 -7.02
C SER A 106 -21.76 -4.17 -8.14
N LEU A 107 -20.47 -3.98 -7.80
CA LEU A 107 -19.39 -3.70 -8.75
C LEU A 107 -18.68 -4.98 -9.25
N SER A 108 -18.74 -6.08 -8.48
CA SER A 108 -18.16 -7.36 -8.88
C SER A 108 -18.75 -8.52 -8.08
N ASP A 109 -19.20 -9.57 -8.78
CA ASP A 109 -19.63 -10.85 -8.18
C ASP A 109 -18.51 -11.91 -8.21
N SER A 110 -17.37 -11.60 -8.84
CA SER A 110 -16.23 -12.52 -9.00
C SER A 110 -15.11 -12.18 -8.03
N VAL A 111 -14.72 -13.13 -7.17
CA VAL A 111 -13.54 -12.99 -6.29
C VAL A 111 -12.29 -12.82 -7.13
N THR A 112 -12.15 -13.56 -8.24
CA THR A 112 -11.02 -13.45 -9.18
C THR A 112 -10.91 -12.05 -9.76
N TYR A 113 -12.03 -11.45 -10.21
CA TYR A 113 -12.01 -10.08 -10.74
C TYR A 113 -11.66 -9.05 -9.66
N SER A 114 -12.15 -9.25 -8.44
CA SER A 114 -11.77 -8.42 -7.29
C SER A 114 -10.27 -8.52 -6.98
N ALA A 115 -9.71 -9.73 -7.04
CA ALA A 115 -8.27 -9.95 -6.87
C ALA A 115 -7.44 -9.31 -7.99
N ILE A 116 -7.96 -9.26 -9.24
CA ILE A 116 -7.33 -8.53 -10.35
C ILE A 116 -7.23 -7.03 -10.06
N LEU A 117 -8.28 -6.43 -9.52
CA LEU A 117 -8.33 -4.98 -9.24
C LEU A 117 -7.61 -4.60 -7.95
N PHE A 118 -7.46 -5.52 -7.01
CA PHE A 118 -6.93 -5.28 -5.68
C PHE A 118 -5.54 -4.60 -5.66
N PRO A 119 -4.51 -5.06 -6.41
CA PRO A 119 -3.20 -4.42 -6.41
C PRO A 119 -3.24 -2.99 -6.96
N VAL A 120 -4.13 -2.69 -7.91
CA VAL A 120 -4.33 -1.34 -8.46
C VAL A 120 -4.94 -0.41 -7.43
N ALA A 121 -5.95 -0.88 -6.69
CA ALA A 121 -6.57 -0.13 -5.60
C ALA A 121 -5.55 0.15 -4.50
N MET A 122 -4.78 -0.85 -4.06
CA MET A 122 -3.73 -0.69 -3.06
C MET A 122 -2.61 0.23 -3.54
N PHE A 123 -2.28 0.22 -4.83
CA PHE A 123 -1.31 1.16 -5.40
C PHE A 123 -1.75 2.62 -5.27
N ALA A 124 -3.04 2.94 -5.46
CA ALA A 124 -3.55 4.29 -5.24
C ALA A 124 -3.31 4.76 -3.79
N PHE A 125 -3.59 3.90 -2.81
CA PHE A 125 -3.30 4.18 -1.40
C PHE A 125 -1.79 4.29 -1.12
N THR A 126 -0.98 3.44 -1.76
CA THR A 126 0.49 3.48 -1.64
C THR A 126 1.06 4.78 -2.19
N ALA A 127 0.60 5.26 -3.34
CA ALA A 127 1.04 6.53 -3.92
C ALA A 127 0.66 7.72 -3.02
N LEU A 128 -0.54 7.70 -2.41
CA LEU A 128 -0.94 8.70 -1.43
C LEU A 128 -0.07 8.64 -0.17
N ALA A 129 0.19 7.45 0.36
CA ALA A 129 1.06 7.26 1.53
C ALA A 129 2.48 7.75 1.25
N PHE A 130 3.02 7.45 0.06
CA PHE A 130 4.32 7.95 -0.37
C PHE A 130 4.36 9.47 -0.47
N PHE A 131 3.32 10.10 -1.03
CA PHE A 131 3.21 11.56 -1.05
C PHE A 131 3.24 12.17 0.36
N LEU A 132 2.47 11.62 1.29
CA LEU A 132 2.45 12.09 2.68
C LEU A 132 3.82 11.94 3.34
N PHE A 133 4.48 10.79 3.16
CA PHE A 133 5.83 10.54 3.64
C PHE A 133 6.85 11.53 3.02
N ALA A 134 6.89 11.65 1.70
CA ALA A 134 7.79 12.58 1.01
C ALA A 134 7.58 14.02 1.47
N LYS A 135 6.32 14.44 1.58
CA LYS A 135 5.97 15.77 2.11
C LYS A 135 6.45 15.97 3.55
N LYS A 136 6.39 14.93 4.38
CA LYS A 136 6.86 15.01 5.77
C LYS A 136 8.39 15.05 5.88
N VAL A 137 9.12 14.34 5.02
CA VAL A 137 10.59 14.41 4.97
C VAL A 137 11.07 15.85 4.82
N PHE A 138 10.39 16.64 3.99
CA PHE A 138 10.73 18.04 3.73
C PHE A 138 9.93 19.05 4.60
N TYR A 139 9.54 18.67 5.82
CA TYR A 139 8.66 19.48 6.67
C TYR A 139 9.23 20.86 7.05
N LYS A 140 10.57 21.05 7.02
CA LYS A 140 11.23 22.33 7.31
C LYS A 140 11.16 23.31 6.14
N GLU A 141 10.90 22.83 4.93
CA GLU A 141 10.78 23.66 3.75
C GLU A 141 9.48 24.44 3.73
N ASN A 142 9.47 25.58 3.03
CA ASN A 142 8.23 26.32 2.83
C ASN A 142 7.19 25.45 2.08
N LYS A 143 5.91 25.76 2.30
CA LYS A 143 4.78 24.95 1.80
C LYS A 143 4.83 24.70 0.29
N LEU A 144 5.27 25.69 -0.50
CA LEU A 144 5.34 25.57 -1.96
C LEU A 144 6.41 24.54 -2.37
N ILE A 145 7.63 24.72 -1.88
CA ILE A 145 8.77 23.83 -2.17
C ILE A 145 8.46 22.41 -1.70
N ARG A 146 8.01 22.25 -0.46
CA ARG A 146 7.66 20.96 0.12
C ARG A 146 6.63 20.20 -0.70
N ASN A 147 5.54 20.86 -1.10
CA ASN A 147 4.49 20.23 -1.91
C ASN A 147 5.00 19.91 -3.33
N SER A 148 5.80 20.78 -3.93
CA SER A 148 6.37 20.54 -5.26
C SER A 148 7.32 19.34 -5.25
N ILE A 149 8.23 19.25 -4.27
CA ILE A 149 9.14 18.10 -4.12
C ILE A 149 8.33 16.81 -3.93
N ALA A 150 7.33 16.82 -3.05
CA ALA A 150 6.50 15.64 -2.80
C ALA A 150 5.73 15.20 -4.06
N LEU A 151 5.21 16.12 -4.88
CA LEU A 151 4.54 15.80 -6.15
C LEU A 151 5.51 15.19 -7.17
N ILE A 152 6.69 15.81 -7.36
CA ILE A 152 7.71 15.31 -8.30
C ILE A 152 8.18 13.92 -7.87
N ALA A 153 8.48 13.74 -6.58
CA ALA A 153 8.87 12.44 -6.04
C ALA A 153 7.77 11.39 -6.24
N THR A 154 6.49 11.76 -6.02
CA THR A 154 5.36 10.85 -6.24
C THR A 154 5.18 10.52 -7.71
N LEU A 155 5.36 11.46 -8.63
CA LEU A 155 5.34 11.21 -10.06
C LEU A 155 6.42 10.20 -10.47
N LEU A 156 7.65 10.40 -10.00
CA LEU A 156 8.75 9.46 -10.26
C LEU A 156 8.46 8.07 -9.67
N PHE A 157 7.95 8.02 -8.43
CA PHE A 157 7.57 6.76 -7.77
C PHE A 157 6.49 6.00 -8.56
N VAL A 158 5.47 6.70 -9.05
CA VAL A 158 4.36 6.12 -9.82
C VAL A 158 4.81 5.53 -11.14
N LEU A 159 5.82 6.14 -11.78
CA LEU A 159 6.34 5.77 -13.08
C LEU A 159 7.54 4.81 -13.03
N VAL A 160 8.08 4.50 -11.83
CA VAL A 160 9.25 3.63 -11.72
C VAL A 160 8.95 2.21 -12.26
N PRO A 161 9.73 1.72 -13.25
CA PRO A 161 9.42 0.45 -13.94
C PRO A 161 9.48 -0.77 -13.02
N SER A 162 10.37 -0.78 -12.03
CA SER A 162 10.57 -1.92 -11.12
C SER A 162 9.37 -2.20 -10.21
N LEU A 163 8.53 -1.20 -9.95
CA LEU A 163 7.33 -1.35 -9.11
C LEU A 163 6.12 -1.86 -9.90
N LEU A 164 6.12 -1.64 -11.23
CA LEU A 164 4.97 -1.98 -12.07
C LEU A 164 4.61 -3.47 -12.02
N PRO A 165 5.54 -4.44 -12.17
CA PRO A 165 5.21 -5.87 -12.14
C PRO A 165 4.58 -6.34 -10.82
N ARG A 166 4.82 -5.64 -9.72
CA ARG A 166 4.32 -5.98 -8.38
C ARG A 166 3.02 -5.29 -8.00
N THR A 167 2.51 -4.41 -8.88
CA THR A 167 1.32 -3.58 -8.60
C THR A 167 0.34 -3.50 -9.76
N ILE A 168 0.62 -4.23 -10.86
CA ILE A 168 -0.24 -4.29 -12.04
C ILE A 168 -1.48 -5.15 -11.78
N ALA A 169 -2.57 -4.87 -12.47
CA ALA A 169 -3.80 -5.66 -12.37
C ALA A 169 -3.54 -7.16 -12.65
N GLY A 170 -4.14 -8.02 -11.83
CA GLY A 170 -3.99 -9.47 -11.92
C GLY A 170 -2.76 -10.04 -11.24
N ILE A 171 -1.94 -9.23 -10.56
CA ILE A 171 -0.79 -9.71 -9.78
C ILE A 171 -0.92 -9.20 -8.32
N PRO A 172 -1.84 -9.77 -7.51
CA PRO A 172 -1.98 -9.45 -6.10
C PRO A 172 -0.83 -10.04 -5.27
N GLU A 173 0.32 -9.41 -5.35
CA GLU A 173 1.54 -9.75 -4.62
C GLU A 173 1.61 -9.07 -3.25
N LYS A 174 2.44 -9.63 -2.36
CA LYS A 174 2.66 -9.10 -1.00
C LYS A 174 3.12 -7.65 -1.02
N GLU A 175 4.00 -7.30 -1.95
CA GLU A 175 4.55 -5.96 -2.12
C GLU A 175 3.47 -4.93 -2.48
N SER A 176 2.41 -5.34 -3.20
CA SER A 176 1.31 -4.43 -3.56
C SER A 176 0.64 -3.78 -2.35
N VAL A 177 0.67 -4.46 -1.20
CA VAL A 177 0.10 -4.01 0.07
C VAL A 177 1.19 -3.53 1.04
N ALA A 178 2.31 -4.25 1.10
CA ALA A 178 3.37 -4.00 2.07
C ALA A 178 3.94 -2.58 1.94
N PHE A 179 4.08 -2.05 0.74
CA PHE A 179 4.58 -0.69 0.52
C PHE A 179 3.65 0.39 1.07
N PHE A 180 2.33 0.18 1.06
CA PHE A 180 1.41 1.08 1.74
C PHE A 180 1.72 1.16 3.24
N PHE A 181 1.81 0.02 3.90
CA PHE A 181 2.12 -0.04 5.32
C PHE A 181 3.50 0.51 5.64
N MET A 182 4.51 0.24 4.80
CA MET A 182 5.87 0.75 4.94
C MET A 182 5.91 2.29 4.92
N PHE A 183 5.30 2.92 3.90
CA PHE A 183 5.32 4.38 3.81
C PHE A 183 4.49 5.04 4.90
N MET A 184 3.39 4.41 5.33
CA MET A 184 2.62 4.90 6.47
C MET A 184 3.40 4.75 7.78
N ALA A 185 4.15 3.66 7.98
CA ALA A 185 5.03 3.49 9.14
C ALA A 185 6.09 4.60 9.19
N PHE A 186 6.76 4.88 8.07
CA PHE A 186 7.74 5.96 7.99
C PHE A 186 7.12 7.34 8.18
N TYR A 187 5.95 7.58 7.61
CA TYR A 187 5.22 8.83 7.80
C TYR A 187 4.89 9.07 9.28
N PHE A 188 4.28 8.08 9.94
CA PHE A 188 3.93 8.18 11.35
C PHE A 188 5.15 8.24 12.26
N PHE A 189 6.23 7.52 11.94
CA PHE A 189 7.49 7.66 12.65
C PHE A 189 8.03 9.10 12.58
N LEU A 190 8.04 9.72 11.40
CA LEU A 190 8.48 11.11 11.25
C LEU A 190 7.54 12.10 11.97
N GLU A 191 6.21 11.84 11.98
CA GLU A 191 5.27 12.64 12.77
C GLU A 191 5.56 12.52 14.27
N ALA A 192 5.82 11.30 14.77
CA ALA A 192 6.19 11.07 16.15
C ALA A 192 7.51 11.75 16.53
N PHE A 193 8.53 11.57 15.69
CA PHE A 193 9.89 12.06 15.91
C PHE A 193 10.00 13.58 15.88
N THR A 194 9.14 14.25 15.10
CA THR A 194 9.16 15.72 14.96
C THR A 194 8.11 16.43 15.82
N SER A 195 7.30 15.70 16.58
CA SER A 195 6.25 16.26 17.41
C SER A 195 6.83 16.86 18.69
N GLU A 196 6.48 18.12 18.98
CA GLU A 196 6.86 18.79 20.24
C GLU A 196 6.00 18.34 21.45
N LYS A 197 4.80 17.81 21.20
CA LYS A 197 3.86 17.40 22.25
C LYS A 197 3.95 15.88 22.46
N PHE A 198 4.34 15.45 23.65
CA PHE A 198 4.47 14.04 24.02
C PHE A 198 3.24 13.19 23.65
N LYS A 199 2.02 13.71 23.89
CA LYS A 199 0.78 13.01 23.55
C LYS A 199 0.71 12.64 22.06
N PHE A 200 1.03 13.57 21.17
CA PHE A 200 1.00 13.30 19.73
C PHE A 200 2.16 12.43 19.29
N SER A 201 3.36 12.62 19.87
CA SER A 201 4.50 11.74 19.65
C SER A 201 4.14 10.29 19.98
N LEU A 202 3.51 10.05 21.13
CA LEU A 202 3.08 8.71 21.54
C LEU A 202 2.03 8.12 20.57
N ILE A 203 1.00 8.89 20.20
CA ILE A 203 -0.06 8.43 19.27
C ILE A 203 0.56 8.03 17.92
N TYR A 204 1.39 8.89 17.34
CA TYR A 204 2.03 8.59 16.06
C TYR A 204 3.04 7.45 16.17
N GLY A 205 3.75 7.32 17.29
CA GLY A 205 4.62 6.17 17.55
C GLY A 205 3.86 4.85 17.57
N VAL A 206 2.71 4.80 18.26
CA VAL A 206 1.82 3.63 18.26
C VAL A 206 1.30 3.34 16.84
N LEU A 207 0.88 4.35 16.08
CA LEU A 207 0.43 4.17 14.71
C LEU A 207 1.55 3.64 13.80
N ALA A 208 2.79 4.12 13.96
CA ALA A 208 3.95 3.57 13.23
C ALA A 208 4.18 2.10 13.56
N GLY A 209 4.07 1.72 14.85
CA GLY A 209 4.14 0.33 15.30
C GLY A 209 3.04 -0.54 14.71
N ILE A 210 1.79 -0.06 14.69
CA ILE A 210 0.65 -0.77 14.08
C ILE A 210 0.90 -0.99 12.58
N MET A 211 1.33 0.03 11.83
CA MET A 211 1.61 -0.12 10.40
C MET A 211 2.75 -1.11 10.14
N THR A 212 3.80 -1.09 10.96
CA THR A 212 4.89 -2.09 10.89
C THR A 212 4.39 -3.50 11.20
N GLY A 213 3.54 -3.66 12.20
CA GLY A 213 2.91 -4.95 12.53
C GLY A 213 2.02 -5.47 11.41
N LEU A 214 1.18 -4.61 10.80
CA LEU A 214 0.36 -4.98 9.64
C LEU A 214 1.23 -5.39 8.44
N MET A 215 2.34 -4.69 8.20
CA MET A 215 3.31 -5.09 7.18
C MET A 215 3.88 -6.48 7.45
N ALA A 216 4.22 -6.80 8.72
CA ALA A 216 4.73 -8.10 9.12
C ALA A 216 3.74 -9.25 8.86
N LEU A 217 2.43 -8.99 8.96
CA LEU A 217 1.38 -9.95 8.64
C LEU A 217 1.19 -10.18 7.13
N VAL A 218 1.83 -9.37 6.29
CA VAL A 218 1.80 -9.47 4.83
C VAL A 218 3.12 -9.95 4.27
N TRP A 219 4.25 -9.39 4.75
CA TRP A 219 5.55 -9.56 4.10
C TRP A 219 6.72 -9.46 5.07
N GLY A 220 7.65 -10.43 4.99
CA GLY A 220 8.87 -10.45 5.80
C GLY A 220 9.81 -9.26 5.58
N GLY A 221 9.62 -8.49 4.50
CA GLY A 221 10.35 -7.24 4.25
C GLY A 221 10.15 -6.15 5.32
N MET A 222 9.28 -6.37 6.32
CA MET A 222 9.13 -5.48 7.48
C MET A 222 10.46 -5.21 8.21
N ILE A 223 11.44 -6.11 8.10
CA ILE A 223 12.79 -5.95 8.64
C ILE A 223 13.44 -4.66 8.12
N PHE A 224 13.16 -4.27 6.87
CA PHE A 224 13.64 -3.01 6.29
C PHE A 224 13.16 -1.78 7.08
N VAL A 225 11.94 -1.80 7.59
CA VAL A 225 11.39 -0.71 8.42
C VAL A 225 12.18 -0.59 9.72
N PHE A 226 12.46 -1.70 10.40
CA PHE A 226 13.26 -1.69 11.63
C PHE A 226 14.68 -1.17 11.37
N PHE A 227 15.36 -1.67 10.35
CA PHE A 227 16.71 -1.21 10.02
C PHE A 227 16.73 0.29 9.69
N THR A 228 15.79 0.76 8.89
CA THR A 228 15.75 2.17 8.47
C THR A 228 15.47 3.08 9.65
N ILE A 229 14.49 2.76 10.48
CA ILE A 229 14.12 3.58 11.65
C ILE A 229 15.25 3.55 12.68
N SER A 230 15.78 2.37 13.03
CA SER A 230 16.86 2.26 14.01
C SER A 230 18.12 2.99 13.56
N SER A 231 18.49 2.87 12.29
CA SER A 231 19.63 3.60 11.72
C SER A 231 19.42 5.11 11.74
N ALA A 232 18.22 5.57 11.38
CA ALA A 232 17.87 6.99 11.41
C ALA A 232 17.94 7.56 12.83
N VAL A 233 17.44 6.84 13.83
CA VAL A 233 17.53 7.23 15.25
C VAL A 233 18.98 7.26 15.71
N LEU A 234 19.78 6.22 15.42
CA LEU A 234 21.19 6.15 15.80
C LEU A 234 21.99 7.30 15.19
N ILE A 235 21.84 7.56 13.89
CA ILE A 235 22.51 8.66 13.21
C ILE A 235 22.08 10.01 13.82
N SER A 236 20.79 10.18 14.11
CA SER A 236 20.27 11.41 14.73
C SER A 236 20.83 11.61 16.13
N PHE A 237 21.04 10.54 16.89
CA PHE A 237 21.68 10.56 18.21
C PHE A 237 23.15 10.96 18.11
N ILE A 238 23.93 10.31 17.21
CA ILE A 238 25.35 10.61 16.99
C ILE A 238 25.56 12.08 16.53
N LEU A 239 24.64 12.60 15.73
CA LEU A 239 24.68 13.98 15.25
C LEU A 239 24.10 15.00 16.25
N GLU A 240 23.80 14.60 17.49
CA GLU A 240 23.22 15.44 18.55
C GLU A 240 21.92 16.15 18.10
N LYS A 241 21.16 15.53 17.20
CA LYS A 241 19.86 16.04 16.74
C LYS A 241 18.70 15.63 17.67
N ILE A 242 18.93 14.69 18.56
CA ILE A 242 17.97 14.25 19.60
C ILE A 242 18.45 14.87 20.92
N LYS A 243 17.59 15.68 21.54
CA LYS A 243 17.79 16.10 22.93
C LYS A 243 17.26 14.97 23.82
N VAL A 244 18.11 14.41 24.66
CA VAL A 244 17.73 13.47 25.72
C VAL A 244 17.05 14.22 26.85
#